data_109d5d4080eabad35a8e78288072da95
#
_entry.id   109d5d4080eabad35a8e78288072da95
#
_cell.length_a   1.000
_cell.length_b   1.000
_cell.length_c   1.000
_cell.angle_alpha   90.00
_cell.angle_beta   90.00
_cell.angle_gamma   90.00
#
_symmetry.space_group_name_H-M   'P 1'
#
loop_
_entity.id
_entity.type
_entity.pdbx_description
1 polymer ?
#
loop_
_entity_poly.entity_id
_entity_poly.type
_entity_poly.pdbx_seq_one_letter_code
_entity_poly.pdbx_strand_id
1 'polypeptide(L)'
;PKNPEVLKKALSLRGIEICNQWFSSLLLTKPFAEVERMMEHTDPEYVNLLFDTGHFAYCGEDPLEMVGKYVGRIKHVHLKDIRPEVVEKVKKGNFVNPSQKMFASWVQAVSVLRNMCAHNSRIYNRTIHTTPEILDTDKVIPSPAHNGLYQILLAMKYLKSSAGEWSLFVEELDTLIQNHDSVLSLTAMNMPGDWKAHLSI
;
A
#
# COMPACT_ATOMS: atom_id res chain seq x y z
N PRO A 1 -3.29 15.62 -19.14
CA PRO A 1 -2.80 16.73 -19.96
C PRO A 1 -3.94 17.40 -20.72
N LYS A 2 -3.88 18.74 -20.87
CA LYS A 2 -4.93 19.50 -21.58
C LYS A 2 -4.95 19.25 -23.09
N ASN A 3 -3.86 18.70 -23.62
CA ASN A 3 -3.75 18.36 -25.05
C ASN A 3 -2.97 17.04 -25.21
N PRO A 4 -3.66 15.91 -25.42
CA PRO A 4 -3.06 14.58 -25.55
C PRO A 4 -2.13 14.46 -26.78
N GLU A 5 -2.42 15.14 -27.89
CA GLU A 5 -1.58 15.06 -29.08
C GLU A 5 -0.21 15.72 -28.90
N VAL A 6 -0.16 16.86 -28.18
CA VAL A 6 1.11 17.50 -27.82
C VAL A 6 1.94 16.60 -26.90
N LEU A 7 1.30 15.96 -25.93
CA LEU A 7 1.97 15.00 -25.05
C LEU A 7 2.52 13.81 -25.82
N LYS A 8 1.70 13.18 -26.67
CA LYS A 8 2.12 12.07 -27.52
C LYS A 8 3.34 12.41 -28.35
N LYS A 9 3.33 13.56 -29.03
CA LYS A 9 4.47 14.02 -29.84
C LYS A 9 5.72 14.29 -28.99
N ALA A 10 5.57 14.90 -27.82
CA ALA A 10 6.68 15.20 -26.93
C ALA A 10 7.33 13.92 -26.36
N LEU A 11 6.54 12.88 -26.08
CA LEU A 11 7.01 11.58 -25.59
C LEU A 11 7.71 10.82 -26.72
N SER A 12 7.10 10.76 -27.90
CA SER A 12 7.65 10.10 -29.09
C SER A 12 9.02 10.67 -29.45
N LEU A 13 9.18 11.99 -29.44
CA LEU A 13 10.47 12.65 -29.72
C LEU A 13 11.60 12.28 -28.72
N ARG A 14 11.25 11.73 -27.57
CA ARG A 14 12.17 11.31 -26.51
C ARG A 14 12.30 9.80 -26.37
N GLY A 15 11.65 9.04 -27.24
CA GLY A 15 11.59 7.57 -27.15
C GLY A 15 10.94 7.08 -25.84
N ILE A 16 10.01 7.87 -25.27
CA ILE A 16 9.32 7.54 -24.03
C ILE A 16 7.92 7.05 -24.35
N GLU A 17 7.57 5.91 -23.81
CA GLU A 17 6.22 5.37 -23.83
C GLU A 17 5.57 5.45 -22.44
N ILE A 18 4.28 5.78 -22.39
CA ILE A 18 3.51 5.67 -21.15
C ILE A 18 3.07 4.22 -21.02
N CYS A 19 3.71 3.48 -20.11
CA CYS A 19 3.33 2.09 -19.85
C CYS A 19 2.10 1.98 -18.93
N ASN A 20 1.81 3.02 -18.14
CA ASN A 20 0.71 2.99 -17.20
C ASN A 20 0.24 4.41 -16.85
N GLN A 21 -1.08 4.54 -16.64
CA GLN A 21 -1.70 5.71 -16.03
C GLN A 21 -2.58 5.22 -14.87
N TRP A 22 -2.48 5.89 -13.73
CA TRP A 22 -3.31 5.56 -12.59
C TRP A 22 -4.78 5.88 -12.91
N PHE A 23 -5.59 4.85 -12.99
CA PHE A 23 -7.04 4.92 -13.00
C PHE A 23 -7.57 3.97 -11.94
N SER A 24 -8.29 4.48 -10.96
CA SER A 24 -8.85 3.62 -9.92
C SER A 24 -9.96 2.76 -10.51
N SER A 25 -9.70 1.46 -10.61
CA SER A 25 -10.73 0.49 -11.03
C SER A 25 -11.77 0.23 -9.93
N LEU A 26 -11.54 0.76 -8.71
CA LEU A 26 -12.41 0.56 -7.56
C LEU A 26 -12.63 -0.92 -7.18
N LEU A 27 -11.75 -1.83 -7.62
CA LEU A 27 -11.82 -3.28 -7.34
C LEU A 27 -11.97 -3.59 -5.85
N LEU A 28 -11.38 -2.78 -4.97
CA LEU A 28 -11.45 -2.98 -3.52
C LEU A 28 -12.76 -2.47 -2.90
N THR A 29 -13.57 -1.70 -3.64
CA THR A 29 -14.73 -1.01 -3.10
C THR A 29 -16.01 -1.25 -3.87
N LYS A 30 -15.91 -1.87 -5.05
CA LYS A 30 -17.06 -2.14 -5.93
C LYS A 30 -17.11 -3.60 -6.35
N PRO A 31 -18.29 -4.13 -6.70
CA PRO A 31 -18.43 -5.45 -7.28
C PRO A 31 -17.58 -5.60 -8.55
N PHE A 32 -16.96 -6.77 -8.73
CA PHE A 32 -16.12 -7.07 -9.88
C PHE A 32 -16.85 -6.82 -11.22
N ALA A 33 -18.14 -7.13 -11.31
CA ALA A 33 -18.95 -6.90 -12.51
C ALA A 33 -18.94 -5.44 -13.01
N GLU A 34 -18.78 -4.44 -12.12
CA GLU A 34 -18.66 -3.04 -12.57
C GLU A 34 -17.30 -2.77 -13.25
N VAL A 35 -16.24 -3.42 -12.74
CA VAL A 35 -14.89 -3.32 -13.33
C VAL A 35 -14.85 -4.06 -14.67
N GLU A 36 -15.47 -5.22 -14.74
CA GLU A 36 -15.58 -6.02 -15.95
C GLU A 36 -16.30 -5.24 -17.06
N ARG A 37 -17.43 -4.62 -16.74
CA ARG A 37 -18.17 -3.76 -17.70
C ARG A 37 -17.31 -2.61 -18.22
N MET A 38 -16.45 -2.03 -17.40
CA MET A 38 -15.51 -1.00 -17.84
C MET A 38 -14.52 -1.56 -18.88
N MET A 39 -13.99 -2.77 -18.65
CA MET A 39 -13.07 -3.43 -19.57
C MET A 39 -13.74 -3.76 -20.90
N GLU A 40 -15.00 -4.17 -20.88
CA GLU A 40 -15.79 -4.47 -22.10
C GLU A 40 -16.08 -3.24 -22.94
N HIS A 41 -16.23 -2.07 -22.32
CA HIS A 41 -16.58 -0.81 -22.99
C HIS A 41 -15.36 0.08 -23.30
N THR A 42 -14.15 -0.44 -23.16
CA THR A 42 -12.91 0.28 -23.48
C THR A 42 -12.17 -0.36 -24.64
N ASP A 43 -11.55 0.48 -25.47
CA ASP A 43 -10.77 0.02 -26.60
C ASP A 43 -9.53 -0.76 -26.16
N PRO A 44 -9.39 -2.05 -26.55
CA PRO A 44 -8.27 -2.89 -26.17
C PRO A 44 -6.92 -2.44 -26.71
N GLU A 45 -6.88 -1.60 -27.72
CA GLU A 45 -5.63 -1.04 -28.24
C GLU A 45 -5.04 0.02 -27.31
N TYR A 46 -5.90 0.81 -26.67
CA TYR A 46 -5.47 1.98 -25.88
C TYR A 46 -5.59 1.80 -24.38
N VAL A 47 -6.52 0.98 -23.91
CA VAL A 47 -6.75 0.75 -22.48
C VAL A 47 -6.27 -0.64 -22.07
N ASN A 48 -5.19 -0.68 -21.34
CA ASN A 48 -4.59 -1.91 -20.86
C ASN A 48 -4.76 -2.06 -19.35
N LEU A 49 -4.66 -3.29 -18.88
CA LEU A 49 -4.81 -3.64 -17.49
C LEU A 49 -3.45 -3.70 -16.80
N LEU A 50 -3.30 -2.97 -15.71
CA LEU A 50 -2.33 -3.30 -14.66
C LEU A 50 -2.94 -4.41 -13.81
N PHE A 51 -2.45 -5.62 -13.99
CA PHE A 51 -2.98 -6.80 -13.32
C PHE A 51 -2.39 -6.94 -11.92
N ASP A 52 -3.21 -6.77 -10.89
CA ASP A 52 -2.79 -6.91 -9.49
C ASP A 52 -3.43 -8.15 -8.90
N THR A 53 -2.62 -9.20 -8.69
CA THR A 53 -3.10 -10.51 -8.21
C THR A 53 -3.78 -10.41 -6.86
N GLY A 54 -3.27 -9.56 -5.97
CA GLY A 54 -3.87 -9.37 -4.65
C GLY A 54 -5.21 -8.66 -4.69
N HIS A 55 -5.43 -7.75 -5.62
CA HIS A 55 -6.72 -7.08 -5.76
C HIS A 55 -7.80 -8.04 -6.27
N PHE A 56 -7.49 -8.90 -7.24
CA PHE A 56 -8.41 -9.92 -7.72
C PHE A 56 -8.76 -10.93 -6.61
N ALA A 57 -7.76 -11.47 -5.92
CA ALA A 57 -7.98 -12.39 -4.81
C ALA A 57 -8.80 -11.75 -3.66
N TYR A 58 -8.60 -10.46 -3.37
CA TYR A 58 -9.35 -9.76 -2.33
C TYR A 58 -10.84 -9.60 -2.68
N CYS A 59 -11.17 -9.33 -3.95
CA CYS A 59 -12.55 -9.23 -4.38
C CYS A 59 -13.23 -10.60 -4.59
N GLY A 60 -12.49 -11.70 -4.43
CA GLY A 60 -13.00 -13.06 -4.47
C GLY A 60 -12.83 -13.77 -5.80
N GLU A 61 -12.11 -13.16 -6.73
CA GLU A 61 -11.80 -13.73 -8.04
C GLU A 61 -10.49 -14.52 -8.00
N ASP A 62 -10.43 -15.62 -8.78
CA ASP A 62 -9.18 -16.38 -8.95
C ASP A 62 -8.23 -15.62 -9.89
N PRO A 63 -7.05 -15.18 -9.42
CA PRO A 63 -6.10 -14.48 -10.27
C PRO A 63 -5.65 -15.28 -11.49
N LEU A 64 -5.57 -16.61 -11.41
CA LEU A 64 -5.16 -17.47 -12.53
C LEU A 64 -6.24 -17.49 -13.62
N GLU A 65 -7.49 -17.59 -13.22
CA GLU A 65 -8.63 -17.54 -14.16
C GLU A 65 -8.68 -16.15 -14.82
N MET A 66 -8.51 -15.10 -14.03
CA MET A 66 -8.52 -13.72 -14.54
C MET A 66 -7.35 -13.42 -15.48
N VAL A 67 -6.17 -13.99 -15.27
CA VAL A 67 -5.07 -13.91 -16.24
C VAL A 67 -5.48 -14.52 -17.56
N GLY A 68 -6.07 -15.70 -17.54
CA GLY A 68 -6.55 -16.36 -18.77
C GLY A 68 -7.55 -15.49 -19.53
N LYS A 69 -8.47 -14.86 -18.81
CA LYS A 69 -9.51 -14.01 -19.39
C LYS A 69 -8.97 -12.71 -20.01
N TYR A 70 -7.98 -12.09 -19.38
CA TYR A 70 -7.51 -10.74 -19.75
C TYR A 70 -6.09 -10.68 -20.31
N VAL A 71 -5.46 -11.82 -20.64
CA VAL A 71 -4.06 -11.89 -21.08
C VAL A 71 -3.74 -10.88 -22.20
N GLY A 72 -4.63 -10.70 -23.16
CA GLY A 72 -4.45 -9.76 -24.27
C GLY A 72 -4.49 -8.27 -23.86
N ARG A 73 -4.97 -7.99 -22.66
CA ARG A 73 -5.12 -6.63 -22.09
C ARG A 73 -4.07 -6.33 -21.01
N ILE A 74 -3.30 -7.34 -20.56
CA ILE A 74 -2.32 -7.19 -19.47
C ILE A 74 -1.01 -6.68 -20.06
N LYS A 75 -0.57 -5.50 -19.63
CA LYS A 75 0.73 -4.93 -19.99
C LYS A 75 1.66 -4.77 -18.80
N HIS A 76 1.11 -4.82 -17.60
CA HIS A 76 1.87 -4.72 -16.37
C HIS A 76 1.25 -5.59 -15.29
N VAL A 77 2.08 -6.22 -14.46
CA VAL A 77 1.62 -7.12 -13.40
C VAL A 77 2.20 -6.66 -12.07
N HIS A 78 1.34 -6.55 -11.06
CA HIS A 78 1.71 -6.48 -9.66
C HIS A 78 1.44 -7.84 -9.01
N LEU A 79 2.50 -8.54 -8.61
CA LEU A 79 2.37 -9.78 -7.85
C LEU A 79 2.21 -9.45 -6.38
N LYS A 80 1.07 -9.80 -5.82
CA LYS A 80 0.76 -9.70 -4.39
C LYS A 80 0.17 -11.01 -3.92
N ASP A 81 0.66 -11.51 -2.80
CA ASP A 81 0.08 -12.67 -2.13
C ASP A 81 -0.97 -12.20 -1.11
N ILE A 82 -2.11 -12.86 -1.10
CA ILE A 82 -3.17 -12.68 -0.08
C ILE A 82 -3.41 -14.04 0.55
N ARG A 83 -3.17 -14.13 1.84
CA ARG A 83 -3.46 -15.34 2.61
C ARG A 83 -4.96 -15.41 2.93
N PRO A 84 -5.69 -16.42 2.41
CA PRO A 84 -7.15 -16.53 2.62
C PRO A 84 -7.53 -16.53 4.10
N GLU A 85 -6.75 -17.20 4.94
CA GLU A 85 -6.97 -17.26 6.39
C GLU A 85 -6.82 -15.91 7.08
N VAL A 86 -6.00 -15.00 6.54
CA VAL A 86 -5.87 -13.62 7.04
C VAL A 86 -7.09 -12.81 6.62
N VAL A 87 -7.51 -12.92 5.37
CA VAL A 87 -8.73 -12.26 4.86
C VAL A 87 -9.96 -12.71 5.66
N GLU A 88 -10.09 -14.02 5.93
CA GLU A 88 -11.17 -14.57 6.74
C GLU A 88 -11.17 -14.02 8.18
N LYS A 89 -10.01 -13.98 8.82
CA LYS A 89 -9.86 -13.42 10.17
C LYS A 89 -10.23 -11.94 10.20
N VAL A 90 -9.82 -11.20 9.18
CA VAL A 90 -10.16 -9.77 9.01
C VAL A 90 -11.67 -9.60 8.84
N LYS A 91 -12.28 -10.35 7.92
CA LYS A 91 -13.73 -10.32 7.70
C LYS A 91 -14.53 -10.74 8.94
N LYS A 92 -14.01 -11.66 9.75
CA LYS A 92 -14.65 -12.12 11.00
C LYS A 92 -14.40 -11.22 12.21
N GLY A 93 -13.63 -10.13 12.07
CA GLY A 93 -13.40 -9.19 13.17
C GLY A 93 -12.55 -9.72 14.32
N ASN A 94 -11.82 -10.83 14.13
CA ASN A 94 -11.01 -11.49 15.16
C ASN A 94 -9.63 -10.83 15.38
N PHE A 95 -9.40 -9.66 14.80
CA PHE A 95 -8.31 -8.78 15.15
C PHE A 95 -8.82 -7.62 15.98
N VAL A 96 -7.92 -6.97 16.73
CA VAL A 96 -8.18 -5.76 17.49
C VAL A 96 -9.25 -4.96 16.74
N ASN A 97 -10.46 -4.92 17.22
CA ASN A 97 -11.70 -4.54 16.56
C ASN A 97 -11.63 -3.15 15.83
N PRO A 98 -10.78 -3.00 14.78
CA PRO A 98 -10.77 -1.76 14.02
C PRO A 98 -12.09 -1.69 13.24
N SER A 99 -12.65 -0.49 13.16
CA SER A 99 -13.76 -0.28 12.23
C SER A 99 -13.30 -0.64 10.80
N GLN A 100 -14.22 -1.02 9.94
CA GLN A 100 -13.91 -1.31 8.53
C GLN A 100 -13.16 -0.13 7.88
N LYS A 101 -13.52 1.09 8.22
CA LYS A 101 -12.88 2.31 7.74
C LYS A 101 -11.43 2.42 8.23
N MET A 102 -11.18 2.16 9.50
CA MET A 102 -9.84 2.15 10.09
C MET A 102 -8.96 1.09 9.44
N PHE A 103 -9.45 -0.13 9.30
CA PHE A 103 -8.72 -1.20 8.63
C PHE A 103 -8.37 -0.84 7.17
N ALA A 104 -9.33 -0.30 6.41
CA ALA A 104 -9.08 0.16 5.04
C ALA A 104 -7.98 1.24 5.00
N SER A 105 -7.97 2.16 5.96
CA SER A 105 -6.93 3.19 6.06
C SER A 105 -5.54 2.58 6.33
N TRP A 106 -5.44 1.53 7.15
CA TRP A 106 -4.19 0.82 7.42
C TRP A 106 -3.64 0.13 6.17
N VAL A 107 -4.47 -0.64 5.47
CA VAL A 107 -4.08 -1.32 4.23
C VAL A 107 -3.62 -0.31 3.18
N GLN A 108 -4.34 0.79 3.04
CA GLN A 108 -3.98 1.85 2.11
C GLN A 108 -2.61 2.47 2.46
N ALA A 109 -2.39 2.84 3.71
CA ALA A 109 -1.14 3.47 4.15
C ALA A 109 0.07 2.53 3.99
N VAL A 110 -0.08 1.26 4.36
CA VAL A 110 0.97 0.24 4.18
C VAL A 110 1.25 -0.02 2.70
N SER A 111 0.22 -0.04 1.85
CA SER A 111 0.41 -0.17 0.40
C SER A 111 1.20 0.98 -0.19
N VAL A 112 0.96 2.21 0.28
CA VAL A 112 1.74 3.39 -0.13
C VAL A 112 3.19 3.27 0.32
N LEU A 113 3.45 2.91 1.58
CA LEU A 113 4.81 2.69 2.08
C LEU A 113 5.53 1.59 1.29
N ARG A 114 4.87 0.45 1.05
CA ARG A 114 5.40 -0.65 0.22
C ARG A 114 5.79 -0.16 -1.17
N ASN A 115 4.95 0.65 -1.82
CA ASN A 115 5.25 1.17 -3.14
C ASN A 115 6.44 2.14 -3.11
N MET A 116 6.54 2.98 -2.07
CA MET A 116 7.72 3.84 -1.88
C MET A 116 9.01 3.02 -1.74
N CYS A 117 8.99 1.94 -0.98
CA CYS A 117 10.13 1.02 -0.85
C CYS A 117 10.45 0.35 -2.19
N ALA A 118 9.45 -0.19 -2.88
CA ALA A 118 9.62 -0.87 -4.16
C ALA A 118 10.19 0.03 -5.26
N HIS A 119 9.91 1.32 -5.21
CA HIS A 119 10.44 2.32 -6.14
C HIS A 119 11.70 3.00 -5.62
N ASN A 120 12.34 2.46 -4.59
CA ASN A 120 13.55 3.01 -3.97
C ASN A 120 13.42 4.49 -3.61
N SER A 121 12.23 4.91 -3.18
CA SER A 121 11.95 6.29 -2.80
C SER A 121 12.48 6.57 -1.40
N ARG A 122 12.95 7.80 -1.18
CA ARG A 122 13.33 8.24 0.16
C ARG A 122 12.13 8.20 1.11
N ILE A 123 12.27 7.55 2.26
CA ILE A 123 11.27 7.46 3.33
C ILE A 123 11.64 8.40 4.49
N TYR A 124 12.93 8.45 4.84
CA TYR A 124 13.43 9.29 5.91
C TYR A 124 13.14 10.79 5.67
N ASN A 125 12.73 11.47 6.72
CA ASN A 125 12.39 12.90 6.68
C ASN A 125 11.44 13.26 5.51
N ARG A 126 10.38 12.49 5.37
CA ARG A 126 9.37 12.68 4.33
C ARG A 126 7.97 12.73 4.93
N THR A 127 7.19 13.70 4.51
CA THR A 127 5.76 13.74 4.78
C THR A 127 5.05 12.70 3.90
N ILE A 128 4.31 11.80 4.52
CA ILE A 128 3.48 10.79 3.84
C ILE A 128 2.01 11.21 4.04
N HIS A 129 1.38 11.63 2.96
CA HIS A 129 0.01 12.20 3.03
C HIS A 129 -1.07 11.15 3.31
N THR A 130 -0.81 9.88 3.00
CA THR A 130 -1.72 8.79 3.32
C THR A 130 -1.39 8.26 4.70
N THR A 131 -2.14 8.72 5.70
CA THR A 131 -1.95 8.31 7.09
C THR A 131 -3.04 7.32 7.52
N PRO A 132 -2.69 6.27 8.27
CA PRO A 132 -3.67 5.37 8.85
C PRO A 132 -4.42 6.05 10.02
N GLU A 133 -5.67 5.67 10.23
CA GLU A 133 -6.34 5.96 11.50
C GLU A 133 -5.64 5.18 12.64
N ILE A 134 -5.40 5.85 13.77
CA ILE A 134 -4.67 5.26 14.91
C ILE A 134 -5.64 4.88 16.01
N LEU A 135 -5.44 3.71 16.61
CA LEU A 135 -6.20 3.29 17.79
C LEU A 135 -5.96 4.24 18.96
N ASP A 136 -6.99 4.45 19.78
CA ASP A 136 -6.88 5.32 20.96
C ASP A 136 -5.80 4.85 21.93
N THR A 137 -5.56 3.54 22.00
CA THR A 137 -4.50 2.92 22.80
C THR A 137 -3.08 3.23 22.30
N ASP A 138 -2.93 3.60 21.03
CA ASP A 138 -1.64 3.90 20.41
C ASP A 138 -1.40 5.42 20.26
N LYS A 139 -2.34 6.24 20.71
CA LYS A 139 -2.17 7.69 20.68
C LYS A 139 -1.13 8.12 21.71
N VAL A 140 -0.03 8.68 21.21
CA VAL A 140 1.05 9.24 22.03
C VAL A 140 0.74 10.69 22.35
N ILE A 141 1.01 11.11 23.60
CA ILE A 141 0.85 12.49 24.05
C ILE A 141 2.21 13.04 24.53
N PRO A 142 2.74 14.13 23.96
CA PRO A 142 2.19 14.90 22.85
C PRO A 142 2.18 14.11 21.54
N SER A 143 1.12 14.29 20.75
CA SER A 143 1.03 13.63 19.45
C SER A 143 2.17 14.13 18.56
N PRO A 144 3.01 13.24 18.03
CA PRO A 144 3.97 13.66 17.03
C PRO A 144 3.24 14.23 15.82
N ALA A 145 3.92 15.08 15.05
CA ALA A 145 3.33 15.66 13.84
C ALA A 145 2.73 14.56 12.97
N HIS A 146 1.53 14.80 12.46
CA HIS A 146 0.86 13.85 11.57
C HIS A 146 1.66 13.67 10.28
N ASN A 147 1.45 12.55 9.60
CA ASN A 147 1.98 12.25 8.26
C ASN A 147 3.43 11.76 8.21
N GLY A 148 3.82 10.95 9.18
CA GLY A 148 5.15 10.33 9.19
C GLY A 148 5.14 8.81 9.04
N LEU A 149 6.35 8.24 8.98
CA LEU A 149 6.57 6.80 8.94
C LEU A 149 5.99 6.10 10.18
N TYR A 150 6.09 6.72 11.34
CA TYR A 150 5.73 6.12 12.63
C TYR A 150 4.26 5.65 12.69
N GLN A 151 3.32 6.46 12.19
CA GLN A 151 1.90 6.09 12.17
C GLN A 151 1.63 4.85 11.31
N ILE A 152 2.40 4.69 10.23
CA ILE A 152 2.28 3.50 9.39
C ILE A 152 2.85 2.27 10.10
N LEU A 153 3.95 2.42 10.84
CA LEU A 153 4.51 1.33 11.65
C LEU A 153 3.53 0.87 12.74
N LEU A 154 2.81 1.79 13.39
CA LEU A 154 1.75 1.44 14.34
C LEU A 154 0.64 0.62 13.69
N ALA A 155 0.21 0.98 12.47
CA ALA A 155 -0.77 0.20 11.74
C ALA A 155 -0.22 -1.19 11.34
N MET A 156 1.05 -1.26 10.92
CA MET A 156 1.70 -2.52 10.56
C MET A 156 1.77 -3.49 11.73
N LYS A 157 1.94 -3.00 12.96
CA LYS A 157 1.93 -3.82 14.18
C LYS A 157 0.67 -4.72 14.26
N TYR A 158 -0.47 -4.22 13.79
CA TYR A 158 -1.75 -4.96 13.80
C TYR A 158 -1.97 -5.82 12.55
N LEU A 159 -1.27 -5.53 11.46
CA LEU A 159 -1.36 -6.28 10.19
C LEU A 159 -0.31 -7.40 10.08
N LYS A 160 0.54 -7.57 11.08
CA LYS A 160 1.61 -8.57 11.07
C LYS A 160 1.11 -10.00 10.88
N SER A 161 1.90 -10.81 10.21
CA SER A 161 1.63 -12.24 10.00
C SER A 161 1.97 -13.08 11.24
N SER A 162 3.07 -12.75 11.93
CA SER A 162 3.49 -13.41 13.16
C SER A 162 4.09 -12.43 14.17
N ALA A 163 3.96 -12.77 15.44
CA ALA A 163 4.56 -12.01 16.53
C ALA A 163 6.10 -12.06 16.49
N GLY A 164 6.66 -13.22 16.16
CA GLY A 164 8.11 -13.41 16.10
C GLY A 164 8.75 -12.60 14.97
N GLU A 165 8.18 -12.62 13.77
CA GLU A 165 8.68 -11.81 12.65
C GLU A 165 8.57 -10.31 12.95
N TRP A 166 7.51 -9.90 13.61
CA TRP A 166 7.35 -8.51 14.00
C TRP A 166 8.38 -8.07 15.04
N SER A 167 8.66 -8.90 16.04
CA SER A 167 9.68 -8.61 17.05
C SER A 167 11.08 -8.50 16.42
N LEU A 168 11.43 -9.39 15.49
CA LEU A 168 12.67 -9.29 14.73
C LEU A 168 12.76 -7.99 13.94
N PHE A 169 11.69 -7.60 13.26
CA PHE A 169 11.63 -6.32 12.54
C PHE A 169 11.88 -5.14 13.47
N VAL A 170 11.27 -5.11 14.65
CA VAL A 170 11.45 -4.02 15.63
C VAL A 170 12.90 -3.96 16.13
N GLU A 171 13.55 -5.12 16.39
CA GLU A 171 14.94 -5.18 16.78
C GLU A 171 15.91 -4.75 15.67
N GLU A 172 15.63 -5.13 14.43
CA GLU A 172 16.42 -4.69 13.27
C GLU A 172 16.29 -3.18 13.05
N LEU A 173 15.09 -2.64 13.22
CA LEU A 173 14.84 -1.19 13.13
C LEU A 173 15.59 -0.44 14.22
N ASP A 174 15.59 -0.95 15.46
CA ASP A 174 16.33 -0.37 16.58
C ASP A 174 17.83 -0.37 16.31
N THR A 175 18.36 -1.49 15.84
CA THR A 175 19.77 -1.63 15.47
C THR A 175 20.15 -0.64 14.35
N LEU A 176 19.29 -0.49 13.35
CA LEU A 176 19.50 0.48 12.26
C LEU A 176 19.56 1.91 12.79
N ILE A 177 18.63 2.29 13.67
CA ILE A 177 18.58 3.62 14.26
C ILE A 177 19.83 3.87 15.12
N GLN A 178 20.23 2.92 15.96
CA GLN A 178 21.42 3.05 16.80
C GLN A 178 22.72 3.17 16.00
N ASN A 179 22.85 2.39 14.92
CA ASN A 179 24.03 2.45 14.06
C ASN A 179 24.16 3.75 13.29
N HIS A 180 23.11 4.54 13.20
CA HIS A 180 23.05 5.77 12.41
C HIS A 180 22.58 6.98 13.26
N ASP A 181 22.71 6.92 14.56
CA ASP A 181 22.24 7.95 15.51
C ASP A 181 22.84 9.34 15.25
N SER A 182 24.06 9.38 14.73
CA SER A 182 24.76 10.63 14.36
C SER A 182 24.13 11.37 13.19
N VAL A 183 23.31 10.69 12.35
CA VAL A 183 22.71 11.26 11.12
C VAL A 183 21.19 11.09 11.08
N LEU A 184 20.61 10.19 11.88
CA LEU A 184 19.18 9.99 11.97
C LEU A 184 18.58 10.79 13.12
N SER A 185 17.43 11.36 12.88
CA SER A 185 16.60 11.99 13.91
C SER A 185 15.25 11.30 14.00
N LEU A 186 14.89 10.84 15.20
CA LEU A 186 13.56 10.28 15.47
C LEU A 186 12.46 11.29 15.13
N THR A 187 12.69 12.56 15.43
CA THR A 187 11.75 13.65 15.11
C THR A 187 11.49 13.78 13.61
N ALA A 188 12.52 13.56 12.78
CA ALA A 188 12.37 13.58 11.31
C ALA A 188 11.52 12.43 10.77
N MET A 189 11.32 11.38 11.56
CA MET A 189 10.43 10.24 11.25
C MET A 189 9.10 10.31 12.01
N ASN A 190 8.87 11.37 12.78
CA ASN A 190 7.75 11.53 13.70
C ASN A 190 7.66 10.40 14.75
N MET A 191 8.80 9.84 15.16
CA MET A 191 8.90 8.80 16.16
C MET A 191 9.14 9.43 17.56
N PRO A 192 8.39 9.02 18.60
CA PRO A 192 8.67 9.41 19.97
C PRO A 192 9.93 8.71 20.47
N GLY A 193 10.51 9.21 21.57
CA GLY A 193 11.74 8.61 22.14
C GLY A 193 11.55 7.16 22.63
N ASP A 194 10.35 6.82 23.06
CA ASP A 194 9.94 5.50 23.53
C ASP A 194 9.24 4.64 22.45
N TRP A 195 9.45 4.97 21.18
CA TRP A 195 8.82 4.34 20.01
C TRP A 195 8.89 2.79 20.04
N LYS A 196 10.00 2.23 20.53
CA LYS A 196 10.22 0.78 20.59
C LYS A 196 9.20 0.11 21.51
N ALA A 197 8.93 0.71 22.68
CA ALA A 197 7.91 0.20 23.60
C ALA A 197 6.51 0.16 22.95
N HIS A 198 6.18 1.17 22.16
CA HIS A 198 4.88 1.26 21.47
C HIS A 198 4.75 0.25 20.33
N LEU A 199 5.84 -0.10 19.65
CA LEU A 199 5.85 -1.11 18.60
C LEU A 199 5.99 -2.53 19.12
N SER A 200 6.43 -2.72 20.36
CA SER A 200 6.48 -4.04 21.00
C SER A 200 5.08 -4.64 21.21
N ILE A 201 5.01 -5.97 21.24
CA ILE A 201 3.79 -6.78 21.39
C ILE A 201 3.96 -7.79 22.51
#